data_8698134b41769d0508d0fd83e5a597c8
#
_entry.id   8698134b41769d0508d0fd83e5a597c8
#
_cell.length_a   1.000
_cell.length_b   1.000
_cell.length_c   1.000
_cell.angle_alpha   90.00
_cell.angle_beta   90.00
_cell.angle_gamma   90.00
#
_symmetry.space_group_name_H-M   'P 1'
#
loop_
_entity.id
_entity.type
_entity.pdbx_description
1 polymer ?
#
loop_
_entity_poly.entity_id
_entity_poly.type
_entity_poly.pdbx_seq_one_letter_code
_entity_poly.pdbx_strand_id
1 'polypeptide(L)'
;MNDHEMVQALEERTRLQPKRVVRLRGQVGNESFELLIFRGFSSSTTHPTAFDPDASVLPEGTSLDQAELLQGPLSPEQEVVLAGPMPPSQLLSQANW
;
A
#
# COMPACT_ATOMS: atom_id res chain seq x y z
N MET A 1 -9.56 -1.45 -12.91
CA MET A 1 -8.18 -1.55 -12.40
C MET A 1 -8.11 -2.71 -11.41
N ASN A 2 -7.19 -3.64 -11.63
CA ASN A 2 -7.02 -4.75 -10.70
C ASN A 2 -6.09 -4.35 -9.54
N ASP A 3 -5.96 -5.21 -8.52
CA ASP A 3 -5.17 -4.90 -7.34
C ASP A 3 -3.69 -4.66 -7.67
N HIS A 4 -3.14 -5.44 -8.60
CA HIS A 4 -1.75 -5.26 -9.02
C HIS A 4 -1.54 -3.88 -9.67
N GLU A 5 -2.42 -3.47 -10.57
CA GLU A 5 -2.36 -2.15 -11.19
C GLU A 5 -2.57 -1.04 -10.16
N MET A 6 -3.45 -1.27 -9.18
CA MET A 6 -3.69 -0.34 -8.09
C MET A 6 -2.42 -0.10 -7.29
N VAL A 7 -1.71 -1.18 -6.92
CA VAL A 7 -0.45 -1.08 -6.19
C VAL A 7 0.58 -0.31 -7.01
N GLN A 8 0.70 -0.60 -8.30
CA GLN A 8 1.65 0.10 -9.17
C GLN A 8 1.35 1.60 -9.24
N ALA A 9 0.08 1.98 -9.34
CA ALA A 9 -0.31 3.38 -9.36
C ALA A 9 -0.01 4.09 -8.04
N LEU A 10 -0.24 3.41 -6.92
CA LEU A 10 0.09 3.95 -5.59
C LEU A 10 1.59 4.06 -5.39
N GLU A 11 2.37 3.08 -5.88
CA GLU A 11 3.82 3.15 -5.86
C GLU A 11 4.33 4.40 -6.59
N GLU A 12 3.78 4.68 -7.76
CA GLU A 12 4.17 5.85 -8.53
C GLU A 12 3.84 7.14 -7.78
N ARG A 13 2.69 7.23 -7.13
CA ARG A 13 2.33 8.41 -6.34
C ARG A 13 3.24 8.60 -5.14
N THR A 14 3.61 7.52 -4.44
CA THR A 14 4.54 7.64 -3.30
C THR A 14 5.95 8.01 -3.76
N ARG A 15 6.34 7.63 -4.97
CA ARG A 15 7.61 8.04 -5.54
C ARG A 15 7.67 9.56 -5.75
N LEU A 16 6.56 10.16 -6.15
CA LEU A 16 6.44 11.60 -6.36
C LEU A 16 6.17 12.36 -5.05
N GLN A 17 5.78 11.65 -3.99
CA GLN A 17 5.48 12.22 -2.66
C GLN A 17 6.28 11.46 -1.60
N PRO A 18 7.60 11.72 -1.50
CA PRO A 18 8.48 10.90 -0.65
C PRO A 18 8.20 11.02 0.85
N LYS A 19 7.39 11.98 1.26
CA LYS A 19 7.00 12.15 2.67
C LYS A 19 5.69 11.44 3.00
N ARG A 20 5.13 10.68 2.04
CA ARG A 20 3.86 9.98 2.24
C ARG A 20 4.09 8.48 2.17
N VAL A 21 3.35 7.77 3.00
CA VAL A 21 3.35 6.31 3.05
C VAL A 21 1.93 5.85 2.89
N VAL A 22 1.71 4.81 2.08
CA VAL A 22 0.40 4.19 1.93
C VAL A 22 0.42 2.84 2.63
N ARG A 23 -0.57 2.59 3.48
CA ARG A 23 -0.78 1.30 4.09
C ARG A 23 -2.02 0.66 3.49
N LEU A 24 -1.82 -0.46 2.80
CA LEU A 24 -2.90 -1.24 2.23
C LEU A 24 -3.19 -2.44 3.12
N ARG A 25 -4.45 -2.71 3.35
CA ARG A 25 -4.91 -3.86 4.12
C ARG A 25 -5.93 -4.65 3.31
N GLY A 26 -5.88 -5.96 3.48
CA GLY A 26 -6.79 -6.87 2.83
C GLY A 26 -6.61 -8.26 3.38
N GLN A 27 -6.85 -9.25 2.52
CA GLN A 27 -6.78 -10.65 2.90
C GLN A 27 -6.14 -11.47 1.78
N VAL A 28 -5.43 -12.52 2.19
CA VAL A 28 -4.96 -13.58 1.31
C VAL A 28 -5.67 -14.85 1.78
N GLY A 29 -6.70 -15.30 1.03
CA GLY A 29 -7.56 -16.36 1.51
C GLY A 29 -8.26 -15.93 2.81
N ASN A 30 -7.96 -16.63 3.91
CA ASN A 30 -8.53 -16.33 5.22
C ASN A 30 -7.55 -15.58 6.14
N GLU A 31 -6.38 -15.19 5.64
CA GLU A 31 -5.36 -14.53 6.43
C GLU A 31 -5.33 -13.03 6.16
N SER A 32 -5.11 -12.24 7.20
CA SER A 32 -4.94 -10.80 7.07
C SER A 32 -3.65 -10.50 6.29
N PHE A 33 -3.72 -9.50 5.42
CA PHE A 33 -2.60 -9.06 4.61
C PHE A 33 -2.40 -7.56 4.78
N GLU A 34 -1.15 -7.12 4.94
CA GLU A 34 -0.81 -5.70 5.02
C GLU A 34 0.40 -5.41 4.15
N LEU A 35 0.30 -4.32 3.39
CA LEU A 35 1.36 -3.87 2.50
C LEU A 35 1.63 -2.39 2.76
N LEU A 36 2.90 -2.04 2.93
CA LEU A 36 3.33 -0.65 3.04
C LEU A 36 4.00 -0.22 1.75
N ILE A 37 3.64 0.95 1.24
CA ILE A 37 4.23 1.53 0.03
C ILE A 37 4.92 2.83 0.44
N PHE A 38 6.23 2.91 0.18
CA PHE A 38 7.06 4.03 0.58
C PHE A 38 8.08 4.34 -0.51
N ARG A 39 8.09 5.58 -0.98
CA ARG A 39 9.02 6.07 -2.02
C ARG A 39 9.05 5.20 -3.28
N GLY A 40 7.90 4.69 -3.68
CA GLY A 40 7.78 3.83 -4.85
C GLY A 40 8.06 2.35 -4.60
N PHE A 41 8.35 1.96 -3.36
CA PHE A 41 8.62 0.56 -2.99
C PHE A 41 7.52 0.01 -2.12
N SER A 42 7.10 -1.21 -2.44
CA SER A 42 6.10 -1.93 -1.66
C SER A 42 6.77 -3.01 -0.82
N SER A 43 6.32 -3.12 0.43
CA SER A 43 6.84 -4.12 1.36
C SER A 43 5.68 -4.74 2.13
N SER A 44 5.56 -6.07 2.07
CA SER A 44 4.57 -6.79 2.87
C SER A 44 5.07 -6.93 4.30
N THR A 45 4.18 -6.62 5.25
CA THR A 45 4.49 -6.79 6.67
C THR A 45 4.03 -8.14 7.21
N THR A 46 3.20 -8.87 6.46
CA THR A 46 2.57 -10.11 6.91
C THR A 46 3.01 -11.34 6.12
N HIS A 47 3.45 -11.15 4.87
CA HIS A 47 3.83 -12.23 3.98
C HIS A 47 5.14 -11.87 3.27
N PRO A 48 6.03 -12.86 2.99
CA PRO A 48 7.24 -12.58 2.24
C PRO A 48 6.93 -12.06 0.84
N THR A 49 7.68 -11.07 0.38
CA THR A 49 7.59 -10.59 -0.99
C THR A 49 8.52 -11.40 -1.88
N ALA A 50 8.14 -11.54 -3.17
CA ALA A 50 9.00 -12.19 -4.14
C ALA A 50 10.21 -11.32 -4.46
N PHE A 51 11.37 -11.94 -4.69
CA PHE A 51 12.57 -11.23 -5.11
C PHE A 51 12.64 -10.99 -6.61
N ASP A 52 11.75 -11.60 -7.38
CA ASP A 52 11.70 -11.44 -8.82
C ASP A 52 11.09 -10.06 -9.13
N PRO A 53 11.84 -9.15 -9.81
CA PRO A 53 11.32 -7.82 -10.13
C PRO A 53 10.15 -7.84 -11.09
N ASP A 54 9.95 -8.93 -11.84
CA ASP A 54 8.83 -9.08 -12.75
C ASP A 54 7.60 -9.71 -12.07
N ALA A 55 7.74 -10.17 -10.83
CA ALA A 55 6.63 -10.78 -10.10
C ALA A 55 5.85 -9.71 -9.34
N SER A 56 4.54 -9.93 -9.20
CA SER A 56 3.70 -9.09 -8.36
C SER A 56 4.10 -9.23 -6.89
N VAL A 57 4.06 -8.10 -6.15
CA VAL A 57 4.27 -8.12 -4.69
C VAL A 57 3.08 -8.75 -3.97
N LEU A 58 1.95 -8.94 -4.66
CA LEU A 58 0.75 -9.50 -4.07
C LEU A 58 0.74 -11.02 -4.24
N PRO A 59 0.56 -11.78 -3.14
CA PRO A 59 0.33 -13.22 -3.25
C PRO A 59 -0.93 -13.52 -4.06
N GLU A 60 -0.98 -14.70 -4.65
CA GLU A 60 -2.18 -15.15 -5.34
C GLU A 60 -3.37 -15.23 -4.38
N GLY A 61 -4.53 -14.76 -4.82
CA GLY A 61 -5.72 -14.73 -3.99
C GLY A 61 -5.82 -13.53 -3.07
N THR A 62 -4.95 -12.53 -3.24
CA THR A 62 -5.01 -11.31 -2.44
C THR A 62 -6.20 -10.45 -2.84
N SER A 63 -6.92 -9.94 -1.84
CA SER A 63 -7.98 -8.96 -2.01
C SER A 63 -7.67 -7.76 -1.11
N LEU A 64 -7.51 -6.59 -1.71
CA LEU A 64 -7.23 -5.35 -0.98
C LEU A 64 -8.53 -4.63 -0.68
N ASP A 65 -8.76 -4.33 0.59
CA ASP A 65 -10.03 -3.76 1.06
C ASP A 65 -9.90 -2.29 1.46
N GLN A 66 -8.79 -1.92 2.09
CA GLN A 66 -8.62 -0.61 2.71
C GLN A 66 -7.26 -0.02 2.43
N ALA A 67 -7.21 1.31 2.35
CA ALA A 67 -5.98 2.07 2.22
C ALA A 67 -5.98 3.22 3.21
N GLU A 68 -4.81 3.52 3.76
CA GLU A 68 -4.60 4.66 4.64
C GLU A 68 -3.39 5.44 4.14
N LEU A 69 -3.48 6.78 4.24
CA LEU A 69 -2.37 7.67 3.93
C LEU A 69 -1.72 8.09 5.24
N LEU A 70 -0.43 7.86 5.36
CA LEU A 70 0.34 8.14 6.56
C LEU A 70 1.40 9.18 6.28
N GLN A 71 1.79 9.92 7.32
CA GLN A 71 2.91 10.84 7.25
C GLN A 71 4.21 10.06 7.42
N GLY A 72 5.14 10.21 6.48
CA GLY A 72 6.47 9.62 6.59
C GLY A 72 7.49 10.56 7.21
N PRO A 73 8.61 10.02 7.68
CA PRO A 73 8.89 8.60 7.81
C PRO A 73 8.07 7.96 8.93
N LEU A 74 7.81 6.66 8.80
CA LEU A 74 7.05 5.95 9.83
C LEU A 74 7.92 5.77 11.07
N SER A 75 7.31 6.08 12.21
CA SER A 75 7.91 5.85 13.52
C SER A 75 7.05 4.82 14.27
N PRO A 76 7.65 3.78 14.89
CA PRO A 76 6.88 2.85 15.70
C PRO A 76 6.16 3.52 16.87
N GLU A 77 6.66 4.66 17.32
CA GLU A 77 6.12 5.38 18.50
C GLU A 77 5.08 6.43 18.10
N GLN A 78 5.13 6.91 16.87
CA GLN A 78 4.22 7.96 16.38
C GLN A 78 3.78 7.66 14.96
N GLU A 79 2.57 7.20 14.81
CA GLU A 79 1.96 6.99 13.52
C GLU A 79 0.91 8.08 13.30
N VAL A 80 1.08 8.86 12.25
CA VAL A 80 0.13 9.92 11.91
C VAL A 80 -0.64 9.50 10.67
N VAL A 81 -1.92 9.22 10.83
CA VAL A 81 -2.81 8.90 9.72
C VAL A 81 -3.37 10.20 9.17
N LEU A 82 -3.05 10.51 7.91
CA LEU A 82 -3.49 11.73 7.24
C LEU A 82 -4.85 11.56 6.58
N ALA A 83 -5.16 10.35 6.11
CA ALA A 83 -6.43 10.03 5.46
C ALA A 83 -6.71 8.54 5.58
N GLY A 84 -7.99 8.16 5.58
CA GLY A 84 -8.44 6.78 5.63
C GLY A 84 -8.87 6.33 7.02
N PRO A 85 -9.25 5.05 7.17
CA PRO A 85 -9.25 4.04 6.11
C PRO A 85 -10.34 4.29 5.05
N MET A 86 -10.02 3.94 3.80
CA MET A 86 -10.94 4.11 2.67
C MET A 86 -10.60 3.05 1.60
N PRO A 87 -11.48 2.80 0.63
CA PRO A 87 -11.11 1.91 -0.48
C PRO A 87 -9.86 2.42 -1.21
N PRO A 88 -8.95 1.52 -1.65
CA PRO A 88 -7.72 1.95 -2.33
C PRO A 88 -7.95 2.84 -3.55
N SER A 89 -9.00 2.57 -4.32
CA SER A 89 -9.35 3.40 -5.48
C SER A 89 -9.72 4.83 -5.08
N GLN A 90 -10.36 5.00 -3.94
CA GLN A 90 -10.72 6.32 -3.43
C GLN A 90 -9.47 7.11 -3.03
N LEU A 91 -8.52 6.46 -2.37
CA LEU A 91 -7.26 7.11 -2.01
C LEU A 91 -6.49 7.52 -3.28
N LEU A 92 -6.44 6.63 -4.27
CA LEU A 92 -5.74 6.91 -5.52
C LEU A 92 -6.36 8.08 -6.27
N SER A 93 -7.68 8.28 -6.17
CA SER A 93 -8.39 9.36 -6.85
C SER A 93 -8.26 10.71 -6.15
N GLN A 94 -7.72 10.76 -4.94
CA GLN A 94 -7.50 12.03 -4.24
C GLN A 94 -6.41 12.84 -4.90
N ALA A 95 -6.69 14.13 -5.13
CA ALA A 95 -5.75 15.02 -5.81
C ALA A 95 -4.57 15.42 -4.93
N ASN A 96 -4.80 15.53 -3.63
CA ASN A 96 -3.79 15.99 -2.67
C ASN A 96 -3.44 14.89 -1.68
N TRP A 97 -2.15 14.69 -1.53
CA TRP A 97 -1.62 13.74 -0.55
C TRP A 97 -0.76 14.47 0.47
#